data_df534db7f0cfbc13d4faabf9593ca409
#
_entry.id   df534db7f0cfbc13d4faabf9593ca409
#
_cell.length_a   1.000
_cell.length_b   1.000
_cell.length_c   1.000
_cell.angle_alpha   90.00
_cell.angle_beta   90.00
_cell.angle_gamma   90.00
#
_symmetry.space_group_name_H-M   'P 1'
#
loop_
_entity.id
_entity.type
_entity.pdbx_description
1 polymer ?
#
loop_
_entity_poly.entity_id
_entity_poly.type
_entity_poly.pdbx_seq_one_letter_code
_entity_poly.pdbx_strand_id
1 'polypeptide(L)'
;SIKERKLPLRHPFEAVGFTAEEGGEMGGTFGSRAMAGLLDEPLPEEKLASVGLTPEMVRSSKRDPSRIACYLELHIEQGPFLERRGISIGIPTGIVGIGRYAVRLTGEANHAGTTPMKERRDAMREAAELLSEWFAWTDARDDMVCNVGVFSIHPGAAAVVPDRAEFTLEIRSLKDSVMEE
;
A
#
# COMPACT_ATOMS: atom_id res chain seq x y z
N SER A 1 -19.53 14.47 -24.74
CA SER A 1 -19.97 13.23 -24.05
C SER A 1 -20.63 12.26 -25.03
N ILE A 2 -20.84 11.01 -24.62
CA ILE A 2 -21.58 10.00 -25.41
C ILE A 2 -22.99 10.48 -25.73
N LYS A 3 -23.66 11.09 -24.73
CA LYS A 3 -25.01 11.65 -24.88
C LYS A 3 -25.07 12.81 -25.87
N GLU A 4 -24.14 13.75 -25.78
CA GLU A 4 -24.07 14.91 -26.72
C GLU A 4 -23.78 14.50 -28.15
N ARG A 5 -22.85 13.50 -28.31
CA ARG A 5 -22.50 12.99 -29.64
C ARG A 5 -23.49 11.98 -30.19
N LYS A 6 -24.55 11.63 -29.45
CA LYS A 6 -25.60 10.66 -29.82
C LYS A 6 -24.97 9.34 -30.32
N LEU A 7 -23.88 8.88 -29.69
CA LEU A 7 -23.20 7.67 -30.10
C LEU A 7 -24.12 6.45 -29.84
N PRO A 8 -24.31 5.59 -30.84
CA PRO A 8 -25.07 4.36 -30.64
C PRO A 8 -24.27 3.42 -29.73
N LEU A 9 -24.85 3.00 -28.63
CA LEU A 9 -24.26 2.02 -27.73
C LEU A 9 -24.94 0.66 -27.95
N ARG A 10 -24.14 -0.39 -28.07
CA ARG A 10 -24.63 -1.77 -28.14
C ARG A 10 -25.17 -2.23 -26.77
N HIS A 11 -24.56 -1.76 -25.71
CA HIS A 11 -24.90 -2.07 -24.32
C HIS A 11 -25.17 -0.79 -23.52
N PRO A 12 -25.97 -0.84 -22.48
CA PRO A 12 -26.11 0.26 -21.53
C PRO A 12 -24.75 0.68 -20.96
N PHE A 13 -24.58 1.96 -20.70
CA PHE A 13 -23.40 2.53 -20.07
C PHE A 13 -23.75 2.96 -18.64
N GLU A 14 -22.98 2.45 -17.67
CA GLU A 14 -23.08 2.83 -16.26
C GLU A 14 -21.76 3.46 -15.83
N ALA A 15 -21.82 4.68 -15.26
CA ALA A 15 -20.68 5.33 -14.64
C ALA A 15 -20.74 5.09 -13.13
N VAL A 16 -19.69 4.56 -12.55
CA VAL A 16 -19.62 4.19 -11.13
C VAL A 16 -18.51 4.97 -10.44
N GLY A 17 -18.85 5.63 -9.32
CA GLY A 17 -17.89 6.17 -8.38
C GLY A 17 -17.79 5.26 -7.16
N PHE A 18 -16.61 4.70 -6.89
CA PHE A 18 -16.41 3.79 -5.75
C PHE A 18 -16.13 4.56 -4.46
N THR A 19 -16.81 4.16 -3.40
CA THR A 19 -16.58 4.69 -2.05
C THR A 19 -15.33 4.08 -1.45
N ALA A 20 -14.50 4.91 -0.80
CA ALA A 20 -13.26 4.52 -0.11
C ALA A 20 -12.32 3.68 -1.00
N GLU A 21 -12.11 4.13 -2.25
CA GLU A 21 -11.19 3.44 -3.17
C GLU A 21 -9.74 3.54 -2.66
N GLU A 22 -9.28 4.75 -2.31
CA GLU A 22 -7.91 5.04 -1.85
C GLU A 22 -7.63 4.62 -0.38
N GLY A 23 -8.63 4.12 0.34
CA GLY A 23 -8.50 3.72 1.74
C GLY A 23 -9.47 4.41 2.69
N GLY A 24 -8.99 4.85 3.85
CA GLY A 24 -9.81 5.39 4.94
C GLY A 24 -10.26 4.30 5.93
N GLU A 25 -11.29 4.60 6.74
CA GLU A 25 -11.75 3.72 7.82
C GLU A 25 -12.25 2.34 7.35
N MET A 26 -12.73 2.26 6.11
CA MET A 26 -13.26 1.04 5.50
C MET A 26 -12.19 0.18 4.82
N GLY A 27 -10.94 0.65 4.76
CA GLY A 27 -9.90 0.05 3.95
C GLY A 27 -10.01 0.39 2.47
N GLY A 28 -8.92 0.18 1.71
CA GLY A 28 -8.90 0.45 0.27
C GLY A 28 -9.81 -0.46 -0.53
N THR A 29 -10.26 0.04 -1.69
CA THR A 29 -11.12 -0.68 -2.64
C THR A 29 -12.46 -1.15 -2.08
N PHE A 30 -12.96 -0.51 -1.00
CA PHE A 30 -14.18 -0.94 -0.33
C PHE A 30 -15.38 -1.01 -1.27
N GLY A 31 -15.65 0.06 -2.02
CA GLY A 31 -16.80 0.13 -2.91
C GLY A 31 -16.76 -0.88 -4.06
N SER A 32 -15.60 -1.10 -4.67
CA SER A 32 -15.43 -2.09 -5.74
C SER A 32 -15.54 -3.52 -5.22
N ARG A 33 -14.99 -3.81 -4.04
CA ARG A 33 -15.17 -5.11 -3.35
C ARG A 33 -16.61 -5.38 -2.97
N ALA A 34 -17.35 -4.35 -2.52
CA ALA A 34 -18.79 -4.48 -2.25
C ALA A 34 -19.55 -4.83 -3.53
N MET A 35 -19.30 -4.10 -4.62
CA MET A 35 -19.92 -4.35 -5.91
C MET A 35 -19.60 -5.74 -6.47
N ALA A 36 -18.38 -6.23 -6.25
CA ALA A 36 -17.95 -7.58 -6.63
C ALA A 36 -18.46 -8.67 -5.68
N GLY A 37 -18.95 -8.31 -4.49
CA GLY A 37 -19.36 -9.26 -3.45
C GLY A 37 -18.20 -9.96 -2.77
N LEU A 38 -17.08 -9.26 -2.61
CA LEU A 38 -15.80 -9.75 -2.06
C LEU A 38 -15.49 -9.17 -0.66
N LEU A 39 -16.47 -8.65 0.04
CA LEU A 39 -16.29 -8.21 1.43
C LEU A 39 -16.53 -9.38 2.38
N ASP A 40 -15.68 -9.43 3.42
CA ASP A 40 -15.82 -10.42 4.48
C ASP A 40 -17.02 -10.11 5.39
N GLU A 41 -17.72 -11.13 5.83
CA GLU A 41 -18.81 -11.04 6.81
C GLU A 41 -18.32 -11.50 8.21
N PRO A 42 -18.80 -10.89 9.31
CA PRO A 42 -19.83 -9.83 9.33
C PRO A 42 -19.25 -8.45 8.96
N LEU A 43 -20.07 -7.64 8.29
CA LEU A 43 -19.70 -6.26 7.96
C LEU A 43 -19.61 -5.40 9.23
N PRO A 44 -18.67 -4.47 9.32
CA PRO A 44 -18.44 -3.63 10.50
C PRO A 44 -19.52 -2.52 10.64
N GLU A 45 -20.63 -2.82 11.29
CA GLU A 45 -21.83 -1.95 11.36
C GLU A 45 -21.53 -0.55 11.86
N GLU A 46 -20.73 -0.40 12.94
CA GLU A 46 -20.39 0.91 13.50
C GLU A 46 -19.62 1.79 12.50
N LYS A 47 -18.67 1.18 11.79
CA LYS A 47 -17.90 1.90 10.75
C LYS A 47 -18.79 2.27 9.56
N LEU A 48 -19.71 1.39 9.16
CA LEU A 48 -20.67 1.69 8.09
C LEU A 48 -21.56 2.85 8.49
N ALA A 49 -22.10 2.83 9.70
CA ALA A 49 -22.97 3.89 10.21
C ALA A 49 -22.25 5.25 10.26
N SER A 50 -20.95 5.29 10.58
CA SER A 50 -20.18 6.55 10.61
C SER A 50 -20.08 7.24 9.25
N VAL A 51 -20.23 6.49 8.15
CA VAL A 51 -20.23 7.00 6.77
C VAL A 51 -21.62 6.98 6.11
N GLY A 52 -22.68 6.77 6.91
CA GLY A 52 -24.07 6.79 6.45
C GLY A 52 -24.50 5.57 5.65
N LEU A 53 -23.81 4.44 5.81
CA LEU A 53 -24.11 3.17 5.15
C LEU A 53 -24.71 2.16 6.14
N THR A 54 -25.45 1.21 5.58
CA THR A 54 -25.91 0.03 6.32
C THR A 54 -25.41 -1.24 5.66
N PRO A 55 -25.30 -2.37 6.40
CA PRO A 55 -24.92 -3.66 5.81
C PRO A 55 -25.81 -4.05 4.64
N GLU A 56 -27.10 -3.74 4.68
CA GLU A 56 -28.04 -4.04 3.61
C GLU A 56 -27.74 -3.21 2.34
N MET A 57 -27.45 -1.93 2.49
CA MET A 57 -27.03 -1.06 1.36
C MET A 57 -25.78 -1.62 0.69
N VAL A 58 -24.81 -2.05 1.48
CA VAL A 58 -23.56 -2.66 0.98
C VAL A 58 -23.86 -3.95 0.22
N ARG A 59 -24.62 -4.87 0.80
CA ARG A 59 -25.00 -6.13 0.14
C ARG A 59 -25.80 -5.92 -1.15
N SER A 60 -26.70 -4.92 -1.16
CA SER A 60 -27.52 -4.59 -2.35
C SER A 60 -26.71 -3.97 -3.49
N SER A 61 -25.49 -3.50 -3.23
CA SER A 61 -24.61 -2.96 -4.26
C SER A 61 -23.98 -4.02 -5.16
N LYS A 62 -24.02 -5.30 -4.74
CA LYS A 62 -23.44 -6.41 -5.51
C LYS A 62 -24.05 -6.50 -6.91
N ARG A 63 -23.18 -6.68 -7.90
CA ARG A 63 -23.56 -6.90 -9.31
C ARG A 63 -23.28 -8.34 -9.74
N ASP A 64 -24.10 -8.79 -10.65
CA ASP A 64 -23.86 -10.06 -11.34
C ASP A 64 -22.84 -9.84 -12.48
N PRO A 65 -21.64 -10.41 -12.39
CA PRO A 65 -20.59 -10.21 -13.39
C PRO A 65 -20.97 -10.72 -14.79
N SER A 66 -21.89 -11.71 -14.87
CA SER A 66 -22.36 -12.23 -16.16
C SER A 66 -23.14 -11.20 -16.99
N ARG A 67 -23.62 -10.13 -16.35
CA ARG A 67 -24.36 -9.02 -16.98
C ARG A 67 -23.46 -7.84 -17.36
N ILE A 68 -22.15 -7.91 -17.10
CA ILE A 68 -21.18 -6.85 -17.39
C ILE A 68 -20.40 -7.26 -18.63
N ALA A 69 -20.59 -6.52 -19.73
CA ALA A 69 -19.91 -6.79 -21.00
C ALA A 69 -18.42 -6.40 -20.93
N CYS A 70 -18.09 -5.29 -20.30
CA CYS A 70 -16.72 -4.86 -20.01
C CYS A 70 -16.69 -3.84 -18.87
N TYR A 71 -15.54 -3.74 -18.22
CA TYR A 71 -15.22 -2.72 -17.23
C TYR A 71 -14.05 -1.88 -17.76
N LEU A 72 -14.15 -0.57 -17.62
CA LEU A 72 -13.10 0.36 -17.99
C LEU A 72 -12.88 1.33 -16.83
N GLU A 73 -11.64 1.48 -16.43
CA GLU A 73 -11.23 2.43 -15.40
C GLU A 73 -10.18 3.38 -15.97
N LEU A 74 -10.43 4.68 -15.84
CA LEU A 74 -9.45 5.71 -16.12
C LEU A 74 -8.81 6.13 -14.81
N HIS A 75 -7.54 5.81 -14.67
CA HIS A 75 -6.76 6.08 -13.46
C HIS A 75 -5.58 6.98 -13.78
N ILE A 76 -5.19 7.83 -12.84
CA ILE A 76 -3.92 8.57 -12.93
C ILE A 76 -2.76 7.61 -12.79
N GLU A 77 -1.60 7.93 -13.39
CA GLU A 77 -0.43 7.05 -13.31
C GLU A 77 0.12 6.88 -11.89
N GLN A 78 -0.04 7.87 -11.03
CA GLN A 78 0.61 7.95 -9.70
C GLN A 78 2.15 7.84 -9.79
N GLY A 79 2.72 8.32 -10.90
CA GLY A 79 4.13 8.26 -11.19
C GLY A 79 4.49 9.15 -12.39
N PRO A 80 5.78 9.35 -12.68
CA PRO A 80 6.24 10.27 -13.72
C PRO A 80 6.59 9.59 -15.05
N PHE A 81 6.35 8.30 -15.22
CA PHE A 81 6.87 7.53 -16.36
C PHE A 81 6.24 7.93 -17.70
N LEU A 82 4.91 8.03 -17.75
CA LEU A 82 4.19 8.42 -18.96
C LEU A 82 4.44 9.90 -19.29
N GLU A 83 4.39 10.77 -18.27
CA GLU A 83 4.66 12.20 -18.43
C GLU A 83 6.05 12.45 -19.02
N ARG A 84 7.10 11.86 -18.43
CA ARG A 84 8.49 12.01 -18.92
C ARG A 84 8.71 11.53 -20.34
N ARG A 85 7.86 10.64 -20.82
CA ARG A 85 7.91 10.10 -22.20
C ARG A 85 6.91 10.76 -23.16
N GLY A 86 6.10 11.71 -22.68
CA GLY A 86 5.06 12.36 -23.49
C GLY A 86 3.96 11.39 -23.95
N ILE A 87 3.72 10.32 -23.18
CA ILE A 87 2.70 9.31 -23.47
C ILE A 87 1.42 9.69 -22.74
N SER A 88 0.33 9.89 -23.47
CA SER A 88 -0.95 10.32 -22.87
C SER A 88 -1.74 9.19 -22.20
N ILE A 89 -1.56 7.94 -22.62
CA ILE A 89 -2.31 6.78 -22.12
C ILE A 89 -1.37 5.58 -22.05
N GLY A 90 -1.33 4.94 -20.88
CA GLY A 90 -0.67 3.65 -20.66
C GLY A 90 -1.71 2.58 -20.34
N ILE A 91 -1.47 1.35 -20.77
CA ILE A 91 -2.28 0.20 -20.39
C ILE A 91 -1.44 -0.67 -19.47
N PRO A 92 -1.84 -0.85 -18.19
CA PRO A 92 -1.12 -1.74 -17.28
C PRO A 92 -1.13 -3.17 -17.80
N THR A 93 0.02 -3.83 -17.75
CA THR A 93 0.19 -5.23 -18.15
C THR A 93 0.26 -6.19 -16.98
N GLY A 94 0.29 -5.66 -15.75
CA GLY A 94 0.33 -6.44 -14.52
C GLY A 94 0.17 -5.54 -13.30
N ILE A 95 -0.12 -6.16 -12.17
CA ILE A 95 -0.16 -5.53 -10.84
C ILE A 95 1.04 -6.06 -10.05
N VAL A 96 1.77 -5.16 -9.40
CA VAL A 96 2.92 -5.53 -8.58
C VAL A 96 2.49 -6.32 -7.34
N GLY A 97 3.24 -7.34 -6.98
CA GLY A 97 3.21 -7.93 -5.65
C GLY A 97 3.73 -6.91 -4.62
N ILE A 98 3.19 -6.94 -3.41
CA ILE A 98 3.59 -6.08 -2.30
C ILE A 98 3.90 -6.93 -1.09
N GLY A 99 5.16 -6.91 -0.64
CA GLY A 99 5.61 -7.47 0.64
C GLY A 99 5.78 -6.34 1.66
N ARG A 100 5.25 -6.53 2.88
CA ARG A 100 5.43 -5.58 3.99
C ARG A 100 5.91 -6.32 5.22
N TYR A 101 6.99 -5.83 5.80
CA TYR A 101 7.63 -6.42 6.96
C TYR A 101 7.78 -5.38 8.06
N ALA A 102 7.45 -5.76 9.30
CA ALA A 102 7.79 -5.00 10.49
C ALA A 102 9.08 -5.58 11.08
N VAL A 103 10.11 -4.76 11.15
CA VAL A 103 11.41 -5.15 11.71
C VAL A 103 11.56 -4.51 13.08
N ARG A 104 11.98 -5.30 14.04
CA ARG A 104 12.32 -4.84 15.39
C ARG A 104 13.71 -5.35 15.75
N LEU A 105 14.60 -4.43 16.10
CA LEU A 105 15.92 -4.71 16.65
C LEU A 105 15.95 -4.32 18.12
N THR A 106 16.61 -5.14 18.94
CA THR A 106 16.67 -4.94 20.39
C THR A 106 18.11 -4.84 20.85
N GLY A 107 18.40 -3.78 21.59
CA GLY A 107 19.69 -3.51 22.22
C GLY A 107 19.57 -3.40 23.72
N GLU A 108 20.31 -2.49 24.32
CA GLU A 108 20.33 -2.21 25.75
C GLU A 108 20.47 -0.72 26.02
N ALA A 109 19.52 -0.16 26.79
CA ALA A 109 19.57 1.24 27.17
C ALA A 109 20.68 1.51 28.19
N ASN A 110 21.59 2.40 27.85
CA ASN A 110 22.70 2.78 28.70
C ASN A 110 23.00 4.29 28.54
N HIS A 111 23.75 4.87 29.47
CA HIS A 111 24.13 6.27 29.39
C HIS A 111 25.13 6.49 28.23
N ALA A 112 24.76 7.33 27.25
CA ALA A 112 25.53 7.52 26.02
C ALA A 112 26.94 8.10 26.25
N GLY A 113 27.15 8.90 27.30
CA GLY A 113 28.44 9.54 27.61
C GLY A 113 29.43 8.66 28.38
N THR A 114 28.96 7.59 29.05
CA THR A 114 29.81 6.77 29.92
C THR A 114 29.94 5.31 29.49
N THR A 115 29.10 4.84 28.55
CA THR A 115 29.17 3.48 28.04
C THR A 115 30.14 3.42 26.86
N PRO A 116 31.26 2.69 26.96
CA PRO A 116 32.22 2.53 25.87
C PRO A 116 31.57 1.98 24.60
N MET A 117 31.99 2.45 23.40
CA MET A 117 31.41 2.04 22.13
C MET A 117 31.41 0.51 21.92
N LYS A 118 32.44 -0.19 22.40
CA LYS A 118 32.60 -1.64 22.23
C LYS A 118 31.66 -2.47 23.15
N GLU A 119 31.10 -1.83 24.17
CA GLU A 119 30.22 -2.50 25.15
C GLU A 119 28.73 -2.21 24.86
N ARG A 120 28.45 -1.37 23.85
CA ARG A 120 27.08 -1.01 23.49
C ARG A 120 26.38 -2.13 22.72
N ARG A 121 25.14 -2.36 23.08
CA ARG A 121 24.15 -3.04 22.26
C ARG A 121 23.15 -1.99 21.74
N ASP A 122 23.57 -1.27 20.71
CA ASP A 122 22.87 -0.11 20.19
C ASP A 122 21.96 -0.54 19.03
N ALA A 123 20.66 -0.60 19.28
CA ALA A 123 19.66 -1.03 18.31
C ALA A 123 19.60 -0.08 17.07
N MET A 124 19.88 1.23 17.26
CA MET A 124 19.90 2.15 16.14
C MET A 124 21.10 1.91 15.22
N ARG A 125 22.25 1.60 15.79
CA ARG A 125 23.45 1.30 15.00
C ARG A 125 23.25 0.03 14.16
N GLU A 126 22.71 -1.03 14.78
CA GLU A 126 22.37 -2.26 14.06
C GLU A 126 21.33 -2.00 12.95
N ALA A 127 20.33 -1.15 13.22
CA ALA A 127 19.35 -0.76 12.21
C ALA A 127 20.00 -0.01 11.03
N ALA A 128 20.94 0.89 11.30
CA ALA A 128 21.63 1.64 10.26
C ALA A 128 22.52 0.73 9.38
N GLU A 129 23.20 -0.24 9.97
CA GLU A 129 24.02 -1.24 9.26
C GLU A 129 23.11 -2.12 8.36
N LEU A 130 22.03 -2.68 8.91
CA LEU A 130 21.04 -3.46 8.15
C LEU A 130 20.40 -2.67 7.00
N LEU A 131 19.99 -1.43 7.25
CA LEU A 131 19.38 -0.59 6.22
C LEU A 131 20.38 -0.19 5.13
N SER A 132 21.66 0.00 5.48
CA SER A 132 22.71 0.25 4.49
C SER A 132 22.89 -0.94 3.53
N GLU A 133 22.93 -2.15 4.06
CA GLU A 133 23.00 -3.38 3.25
C GLU A 133 21.72 -3.57 2.41
N TRP A 134 20.56 -3.33 3.03
CA TRP A 134 19.27 -3.39 2.36
C TRP A 134 19.18 -2.45 1.15
N PHE A 135 19.55 -1.18 1.31
CA PHE A 135 19.53 -0.22 0.20
C PHE A 135 20.57 -0.57 -0.87
N ALA A 136 21.77 -1.02 -0.48
CA ALA A 136 22.77 -1.47 -1.45
C ALA A 136 22.26 -2.67 -2.28
N TRP A 137 21.54 -3.60 -1.64
CA TRP A 137 20.96 -4.76 -2.31
C TRP A 137 19.82 -4.35 -3.25
N THR A 138 18.95 -3.42 -2.84
CA THR A 138 17.83 -2.94 -3.67
C THR A 138 18.30 -2.05 -4.82
N ASP A 139 19.31 -1.19 -4.60
CA ASP A 139 19.85 -0.30 -5.63
C ASP A 139 20.57 -1.04 -6.76
N ALA A 140 21.03 -2.26 -6.50
CA ALA A 140 21.64 -3.12 -7.50
C ALA A 140 20.60 -3.83 -8.42
N ARG A 141 19.29 -3.56 -8.23
CA ARG A 141 18.19 -4.27 -8.90
C ARG A 141 17.26 -3.32 -9.65
N ASP A 142 16.90 -3.70 -10.88
CA ASP A 142 15.96 -2.96 -11.71
C ASP A 142 14.54 -3.56 -11.70
N ASP A 143 14.35 -4.70 -11.02
CA ASP A 143 13.12 -5.48 -11.06
C ASP A 143 12.24 -5.32 -9.81
N MET A 144 12.61 -4.40 -8.94
CA MET A 144 11.87 -4.10 -7.72
C MET A 144 11.98 -2.63 -7.32
N VAL A 145 11.07 -2.20 -6.47
CA VAL A 145 11.22 -0.95 -5.69
C VAL A 145 10.99 -1.27 -4.22
N CYS A 146 11.64 -0.51 -3.35
CA CYS A 146 11.50 -0.66 -1.91
C CYS A 146 11.26 0.68 -1.21
N ASN A 147 10.74 0.61 0.00
CA ASN A 147 10.55 1.77 0.86
C ASN A 147 10.70 1.42 2.34
N VAL A 148 11.24 2.36 3.12
CA VAL A 148 11.23 2.35 4.58
C VAL A 148 10.31 3.49 5.03
N GLY A 149 9.03 3.18 5.24
CA GLY A 149 7.98 4.19 5.42
C GLY A 149 7.82 4.69 6.85
N VAL A 150 8.19 3.86 7.83
CA VAL A 150 8.11 4.18 9.27
C VAL A 150 9.44 3.81 9.91
N PHE A 151 9.93 4.68 10.78
CA PHE A 151 11.12 4.41 11.60
C PHE A 151 10.96 5.04 12.97
N SER A 152 11.22 4.28 14.03
CA SER A 152 11.19 4.75 15.40
C SER A 152 12.30 4.14 16.25
N ILE A 153 12.79 4.90 17.23
CA ILE A 153 13.79 4.47 18.21
C ILE A 153 13.31 4.71 19.64
N HIS A 154 13.72 3.86 20.55
CA HIS A 154 13.46 3.96 21.97
C HIS A 154 14.76 3.98 22.76
N PRO A 155 14.79 4.73 23.86
CA PRO A 155 13.73 5.60 24.40
C PRO A 155 13.61 6.96 23.70
N GLY A 156 14.37 7.23 22.63
CA GLY A 156 14.32 8.49 21.89
C GLY A 156 14.90 9.68 22.64
N ALA A 157 15.91 9.43 23.48
CA ALA A 157 16.57 10.43 24.31
C ALA A 157 18.05 10.61 23.91
N ALA A 158 18.49 11.85 23.74
CA ALA A 158 19.82 12.18 23.21
C ALA A 158 21.00 11.61 24.02
N ALA A 159 20.82 11.41 25.34
CA ALA A 159 21.88 10.93 26.23
C ALA A 159 21.75 9.43 26.56
N VAL A 160 20.94 8.68 25.84
CA VAL A 160 20.67 7.24 26.07
C VAL A 160 20.95 6.45 24.80
N VAL A 161 21.72 5.37 24.92
CA VAL A 161 21.91 4.36 23.86
C VAL A 161 20.55 3.72 23.57
N PRO A 162 20.07 3.65 22.32
CA PRO A 162 18.79 3.05 22.01
C PRO A 162 18.74 1.54 22.30
N ASP A 163 17.71 1.13 23.02
CA ASP A 163 17.44 -0.28 23.32
C ASP A 163 16.52 -0.94 22.30
N ARG A 164 15.87 -0.15 21.44
CA ARG A 164 14.99 -0.66 20.40
C ARG A 164 14.93 0.27 19.19
N ALA A 165 15.02 -0.32 18.02
CA ALA A 165 14.69 0.30 16.74
C ALA A 165 13.59 -0.50 16.06
N GLU A 166 12.57 0.19 15.53
CA GLU A 166 11.44 -0.42 14.83
C GLU A 166 11.22 0.31 13.51
N PHE A 167 11.08 -0.44 12.43
CA PHE A 167 10.81 0.14 11.12
C PHE A 167 10.04 -0.82 10.22
N THR A 168 9.45 -0.27 9.15
CA THR A 168 8.75 -1.06 8.14
C THR A 168 9.57 -1.12 6.86
N LEU A 169 9.69 -2.31 6.29
CA LEU A 169 10.19 -2.51 4.93
C LEU A 169 9.02 -2.83 4.02
N GLU A 170 8.95 -2.17 2.87
CA GLU A 170 8.04 -2.50 1.79
C GLU A 170 8.82 -2.81 0.53
N ILE A 171 8.48 -3.92 -0.12
CA ILE A 171 9.01 -4.34 -1.42
C ILE A 171 7.86 -4.44 -2.39
N ARG A 172 8.09 -4.03 -3.64
CA ARG A 172 7.16 -4.23 -4.75
C ARG A 172 7.88 -4.76 -5.97
N SER A 173 7.35 -5.79 -6.60
CA SER A 173 7.85 -6.35 -7.85
C SER A 173 6.72 -6.94 -8.70
N LEU A 174 6.93 -6.99 -10.03
CA LEU A 174 6.09 -7.76 -10.96
C LEU A 174 6.49 -9.24 -11.03
N LYS A 175 7.59 -9.64 -10.39
CA LYS A 175 8.13 -10.99 -10.43
C LYS A 175 7.90 -11.70 -9.11
N ASP A 176 7.16 -12.81 -9.13
CA ASP A 176 6.92 -13.63 -7.94
C ASP A 176 8.23 -14.12 -7.31
N SER A 177 9.22 -14.50 -8.14
CA SER A 177 10.52 -14.95 -7.64
C SER A 177 11.28 -13.92 -6.79
N VAL A 178 11.06 -12.63 -7.05
CA VAL A 178 11.65 -11.53 -6.25
C VAL A 178 10.89 -11.36 -4.93
N MET A 179 9.59 -11.68 -4.93
CA MET A 179 8.77 -11.59 -3.72
C MET A 179 8.98 -12.77 -2.77
N GLU A 180 9.52 -13.89 -3.27
CA GLU A 180 9.83 -15.11 -2.50
C GLU A 180 11.28 -15.13 -1.96
N GLU A 181 12.16 -14.28 -2.46
CA GLU A 181 13.57 -14.15 -2.05
C GLU A 181 13.70 -13.43 -0.69
#